data_69e8123e865a2bc1580c1c87deaff057
#
_entry.id   69e8123e865a2bc1580c1c87deaff057
#
_cell.length_a   1.000
_cell.length_b   1.000
_cell.length_c   1.000
_cell.angle_alpha   90.00
_cell.angle_beta   90.00
_cell.angle_gamma   90.00
#
_symmetry.space_group_name_H-M   'P 1'
#
loop_
_entity.id
_entity.type
_entity.pdbx_description
1 polymer ?
#
loop_
_entity_poly.entity_id
_entity_poly.type
_entity_poly.pdbx_seq_one_letter_code
_entity_poly.pdbx_strand_id
1 'polypeptide(L)'
;FLVSVPFFKIIRMSDELPYRPCVGIALFNQDNKVFVAERVDLPGSWQMPQGGIDPGELPEEAAMRELKEEIGTDHAEIIDRTEDWLCYDLPANLSRKVFKGKYRGQKQLWYAMRFKGEDSEINLHTEKPEFVEWKWVKLKSITELVIPFKKAVYESIVEQFFWIVDSDVNR
;
A
#
# COMPACT_ATOMS: atom_id res chain seq x y z
N PHE A 1 27.80 17.63 44.46
CA PHE A 1 26.70 16.66 44.28
C PHE A 1 25.92 17.07 43.03
N LEU A 2 26.23 16.41 41.90
CA LEU A 2 25.48 16.54 40.66
C LEU A 2 24.27 15.59 40.76
N VAL A 3 23.10 16.13 40.94
CA VAL A 3 21.83 15.39 40.84
C VAL A 3 21.59 15.14 39.36
N SER A 4 21.78 13.88 38.93
CA SER A 4 21.39 13.42 37.59
C SER A 4 19.87 13.51 37.47
N VAL A 5 19.41 14.47 36.67
CA VAL A 5 18.00 14.56 36.28
C VAL A 5 17.72 13.40 35.31
N PRO A 6 16.78 12.51 35.59
CA PRO A 6 16.46 11.45 34.64
C PRO A 6 15.92 12.05 33.36
N PHE A 7 16.50 11.65 32.25
CA PHE A 7 16.04 11.99 30.92
C PHE A 7 14.66 11.34 30.71
N PHE A 8 13.59 12.04 31.04
CA PHE A 8 12.26 11.61 30.67
C PHE A 8 12.15 11.71 29.14
N LYS A 9 12.24 10.55 28.49
CA LYS A 9 11.89 10.42 27.08
C LYS A 9 10.43 10.88 26.97
N ILE A 10 10.19 12.01 26.32
CA ILE A 10 8.85 12.47 26.01
C ILE A 10 8.30 11.46 25.01
N ILE A 11 7.58 10.46 25.51
CA ILE A 11 6.83 9.52 24.67
C ILE A 11 5.69 10.33 24.08
N ARG A 12 5.74 10.56 22.77
CA ARG A 12 4.61 11.18 22.07
C ARG A 12 3.43 10.24 22.18
N MET A 13 2.22 10.74 22.48
CA MET A 13 1.02 9.91 22.57
C MET A 13 0.78 9.06 21.30
N SER A 14 1.25 9.53 20.14
CA SER A 14 1.22 8.77 18.89
C SER A 14 2.05 7.50 18.92
N ASP A 15 3.14 7.44 19.72
CA ASP A 15 4.02 6.27 19.79
C ASP A 15 3.40 5.11 20.58
N GLU A 16 2.34 5.36 21.34
CA GLU A 16 1.60 4.34 22.10
C GLU A 16 0.44 3.72 21.30
N LEU A 17 0.03 4.36 20.19
CA LEU A 17 -1.06 3.84 19.37
C LEU A 17 -0.61 2.66 18.53
N PRO A 18 -1.51 1.68 18.28
CA PRO A 18 -1.21 0.55 17.42
C PRO A 18 -1.18 0.95 15.94
N TYR A 19 -0.57 0.09 15.11
CA TYR A 19 -0.70 0.16 13.66
C TYR A 19 -1.97 -0.56 13.21
N ARG A 20 -2.65 0.00 12.21
CA ARG A 20 -3.79 -0.67 11.56
C ARG A 20 -3.27 -1.74 10.61
N PRO A 21 -3.71 -3.02 10.77
CA PRO A 21 -3.32 -4.09 9.83
C PRO A 21 -3.98 -3.88 8.47
N CYS A 22 -3.18 -3.85 7.42
CA CYS A 22 -3.62 -3.63 6.05
C CYS A 22 -2.89 -4.54 5.07
N VAL A 23 -3.43 -4.61 3.88
CA VAL A 23 -2.80 -5.24 2.72
C VAL A 23 -2.62 -4.21 1.61
N GLY A 24 -1.65 -4.46 0.75
CA GLY A 24 -1.47 -3.72 -0.48
C GLY A 24 -1.25 -4.68 -1.64
N ILE A 25 -1.54 -4.22 -2.84
CA ILE A 25 -1.44 -5.03 -4.05
C ILE A 25 -0.55 -4.34 -5.07
N ALA A 26 0.55 -4.98 -5.43
CA ALA A 26 1.34 -4.65 -6.61
C ALA A 26 0.84 -5.52 -7.76
N LEU A 27 -0.05 -4.99 -8.57
CA LEU A 27 -0.66 -5.70 -9.68
C LEU A 27 0.18 -5.49 -10.94
N PHE A 28 0.74 -6.58 -11.47
CA PHE A 28 1.58 -6.58 -12.67
C PHE A 28 0.79 -7.06 -13.89
N ASN A 29 0.89 -6.33 -14.99
CA ASN A 29 0.36 -6.78 -16.27
C ASN A 29 1.36 -7.72 -17.00
N GLN A 30 1.04 -8.14 -18.23
CA GLN A 30 1.88 -9.05 -19.02
C GLN A 30 3.21 -8.43 -19.45
N ASP A 31 3.31 -7.10 -19.46
CA ASP A 31 4.55 -6.36 -19.76
C ASP A 31 5.35 -6.01 -18.49
N ASN A 32 5.01 -6.63 -17.36
CA ASN A 32 5.62 -6.38 -16.04
C ASN A 32 5.55 -4.91 -15.58
N LYS A 33 4.54 -4.20 -16.02
CA LYS A 33 4.21 -2.88 -15.50
C LYS A 33 3.20 -3.00 -14.36
N VAL A 34 3.24 -2.04 -13.47
CA VAL A 34 2.45 -2.03 -12.23
C VAL A 34 1.30 -1.06 -12.34
N PHE A 35 0.14 -1.47 -11.83
CA PHE A 35 -1.04 -0.63 -11.71
C PHE A 35 -0.84 0.44 -10.65
N VAL A 36 -1.09 1.69 -11.02
CA VAL A 36 -1.25 2.81 -10.08
C VAL A 36 -2.49 3.60 -10.44
N ALA A 37 -3.11 4.20 -9.44
CA ALA A 37 -4.30 5.02 -9.62
C ALA A 37 -4.22 6.32 -8.80
N GLU A 38 -4.77 7.38 -9.36
CA GLU A 38 -4.83 8.68 -8.73
C GLU A 38 -5.97 8.75 -7.73
N ARG A 39 -5.68 9.18 -6.52
CA ARG A 39 -6.65 9.29 -5.44
C ARG A 39 -7.67 10.40 -5.69
N VAL A 40 -8.95 10.07 -5.44
CA VAL A 40 -10.07 11.05 -5.55
C VAL A 40 -9.93 12.19 -4.54
N ASP A 41 -9.41 11.89 -3.33
CA ASP A 41 -9.29 12.85 -2.21
C ASP A 41 -7.97 13.62 -2.19
N LEU A 42 -7.02 13.25 -3.05
CA LEU A 42 -5.70 13.89 -3.09
C LEU A 42 -5.17 13.93 -4.53
N PRO A 43 -5.59 14.94 -5.33
CA PRO A 43 -5.14 15.10 -6.71
C PRO A 43 -3.61 15.13 -6.83
N GLY A 44 -3.09 14.41 -7.81
CA GLY A 44 -1.65 14.28 -8.05
C GLY A 44 -0.97 13.19 -7.24
N SER A 45 -1.65 12.56 -6.27
CA SER A 45 -1.13 11.42 -5.53
C SER A 45 -1.57 10.11 -6.18
N TRP A 46 -0.60 9.35 -6.67
CA TRP A 46 -0.80 8.05 -7.32
C TRP A 46 -0.34 6.95 -6.40
N GLN A 47 -1.13 5.90 -6.27
CA GLN A 47 -0.80 4.78 -5.40
C GLN A 47 -1.28 3.46 -5.97
N MET A 48 -0.72 2.38 -5.44
CA MET A 48 -1.21 1.03 -5.66
C MET A 48 -2.42 0.76 -4.75
N PRO A 49 -3.31 -0.18 -5.13
CA PRO A 49 -4.45 -0.57 -4.29
C PRO A 49 -4.02 -1.04 -2.91
N GLN A 50 -4.75 -0.63 -1.88
CA GLN A 50 -4.53 -1.02 -0.50
C GLN A 50 -5.81 -0.92 0.32
N GLY A 51 -5.89 -1.66 1.41
CA GLY A 51 -7.02 -1.56 2.32
C GLY A 51 -6.82 -2.36 3.60
N GLY A 52 -7.78 -2.26 4.53
CA GLY A 52 -7.72 -2.91 5.82
C GLY A 52 -8.01 -4.41 5.76
N ILE A 53 -7.45 -5.15 6.71
CA ILE A 53 -7.80 -6.54 6.97
C ILE A 53 -8.93 -6.55 7.98
N ASP A 54 -10.04 -7.21 7.66
CA ASP A 54 -11.17 -7.33 8.57
C ASP A 54 -10.88 -8.37 9.68
N PRO A 55 -11.53 -8.23 10.86
CA PRO A 55 -11.38 -9.22 11.94
C PRO A 55 -11.68 -10.64 11.46
N GLY A 56 -10.74 -11.56 11.68
CA GLY A 56 -10.88 -12.96 11.27
C GLY A 56 -10.60 -13.26 9.79
N GLU A 57 -10.32 -12.24 8.99
CA GLU A 57 -9.98 -12.39 7.58
C GLU A 57 -8.49 -12.72 7.43
N LEU A 58 -8.16 -13.65 6.54
CA LEU A 58 -6.77 -13.90 6.18
C LEU A 58 -6.24 -12.75 5.30
N PRO A 59 -4.95 -12.39 5.41
CA PRO A 59 -4.37 -11.33 4.57
C PRO A 59 -4.56 -11.53 3.06
N GLU A 60 -4.44 -12.76 2.56
CA GLU A 60 -4.66 -13.10 1.14
C GLU A 60 -6.09 -12.85 0.70
N GLU A 61 -7.06 -13.18 1.54
CA GLU A 61 -8.48 -12.92 1.28
C GLU A 61 -8.75 -11.42 1.25
N ALA A 62 -8.17 -10.67 2.19
CA ALA A 62 -8.25 -9.22 2.22
C ALA A 62 -7.67 -8.60 0.95
N ALA A 63 -6.52 -9.09 0.48
CA ALA A 63 -5.88 -8.60 -0.73
C ALA A 63 -6.77 -8.78 -1.97
N MET A 64 -7.37 -9.95 -2.15
CA MET A 64 -8.29 -10.23 -3.27
C MET A 64 -9.56 -9.39 -3.17
N ARG A 65 -10.13 -9.26 -1.97
CA ARG A 65 -11.33 -8.45 -1.73
C ARG A 65 -11.08 -6.97 -2.02
N GLU A 66 -9.99 -6.40 -1.48
CA GLU A 66 -9.62 -4.99 -1.69
C GLU A 66 -9.34 -4.69 -3.17
N LEU A 67 -8.68 -5.60 -3.88
CA LEU A 67 -8.45 -5.44 -5.30
C LEU A 67 -9.78 -5.28 -6.05
N LYS A 68 -10.73 -6.17 -5.80
CA LYS A 68 -12.06 -6.12 -6.43
C LYS A 68 -12.84 -4.87 -6.04
N GLU A 69 -12.81 -4.49 -4.77
CA GLU A 69 -13.50 -3.28 -4.29
C GLU A 69 -12.95 -2.00 -4.94
N GLU A 70 -11.62 -1.90 -5.13
CA GLU A 70 -10.99 -0.68 -5.62
C GLU A 70 -10.94 -0.58 -7.15
N ILE A 71 -10.72 -1.68 -7.86
CA ILE A 71 -10.54 -1.65 -9.33
C ILE A 71 -11.60 -2.43 -10.11
N GLY A 72 -12.58 -3.00 -9.42
CA GLY A 72 -13.74 -3.66 -10.07
C GLY A 72 -13.50 -5.09 -10.53
N THR A 73 -12.30 -5.62 -10.44
CA THR A 73 -11.96 -6.99 -10.83
C THR A 73 -10.97 -7.64 -9.86
N ASP A 74 -11.10 -8.93 -9.66
CA ASP A 74 -10.15 -9.78 -8.93
C ASP A 74 -9.52 -10.87 -9.84
N HIS A 75 -9.59 -10.65 -11.16
CA HIS A 75 -9.02 -11.58 -12.14
C HIS A 75 -7.48 -11.51 -12.13
N ALA A 76 -6.89 -11.97 -11.03
CA ALA A 76 -5.48 -11.91 -10.75
C ALA A 76 -5.03 -13.12 -9.91
N GLU A 77 -3.76 -13.42 -9.96
CA GLU A 77 -3.14 -14.52 -9.24
C GLU A 77 -1.99 -13.98 -8.39
N ILE A 78 -1.96 -14.35 -7.12
CA ILE A 78 -0.86 -14.01 -6.21
C ILE A 78 0.39 -14.78 -6.63
N ILE A 79 1.49 -14.05 -6.84
CA ILE A 79 2.78 -14.63 -7.25
C ILE A 79 3.87 -14.47 -6.18
N ASP A 80 3.75 -13.49 -5.29
CA ASP A 80 4.69 -13.26 -4.19
C ASP A 80 4.05 -12.40 -3.09
N ARG A 81 4.75 -12.29 -1.98
CA ARG A 81 4.38 -11.46 -0.84
C ARG A 81 5.64 -10.89 -0.19
N THR A 82 5.56 -9.69 0.39
CA THR A 82 6.64 -9.16 1.24
C THR A 82 6.88 -10.09 2.44
N GLU A 83 8.14 -10.25 2.84
CA GLU A 83 8.52 -11.15 3.95
C GLU A 83 7.88 -10.72 5.26
N ASP A 84 8.00 -9.44 5.57
CA ASP A 84 7.53 -8.85 6.82
C ASP A 84 6.50 -7.74 6.59
N TRP A 85 5.87 -7.33 7.68
CA TRP A 85 5.02 -6.15 7.72
C TRP A 85 5.84 -4.90 7.43
N LEU A 86 5.39 -4.09 6.48
CA LEU A 86 5.95 -2.78 6.20
C LEU A 86 5.10 -1.71 6.88
N CYS A 87 5.72 -0.89 7.72
CA CYS A 87 5.02 0.09 8.54
C CYS A 87 5.32 1.51 8.07
N TYR A 88 4.30 2.38 8.16
CA TYR A 88 4.50 3.81 8.10
C TYR A 88 3.65 4.51 9.15
N ASP A 89 4.16 5.63 9.67
CA ASP A 89 3.43 6.49 10.59
C ASP A 89 2.71 7.58 9.81
N LEU A 90 1.48 7.88 10.22
CA LEU A 90 0.77 9.04 9.71
C LEU A 90 1.41 10.32 10.26
N PRO A 91 1.54 11.38 9.44
CA PRO A 91 1.90 12.69 9.95
C PRO A 91 0.98 13.12 11.10
N ALA A 92 1.52 13.80 12.12
CA ALA A 92 0.79 14.16 13.33
C ALA A 92 -0.51 14.93 13.06
N ASN A 93 -0.53 15.77 12.02
CA ASN A 93 -1.73 16.52 11.60
C ASN A 93 -2.82 15.64 10.98
N LEU A 94 -2.46 14.46 10.44
CA LEU A 94 -3.40 13.51 9.85
C LEU A 94 -3.83 12.43 10.83
N SER A 95 -2.98 12.04 11.78
CA SER A 95 -3.28 10.94 12.72
C SER A 95 -4.53 11.17 13.57
N ARG A 96 -4.89 12.42 13.83
CA ARG A 96 -6.11 12.78 14.58
C ARG A 96 -7.38 12.69 13.73
N LYS A 97 -7.28 12.86 12.42
CA LYS A 97 -8.41 12.91 11.47
C LYS A 97 -8.69 11.56 10.84
N VAL A 98 -7.62 10.80 10.57
CA VAL A 98 -7.71 9.49 9.91
C VAL A 98 -7.98 8.42 10.97
N PHE A 99 -8.89 7.49 10.67
CA PHE A 99 -9.28 6.39 11.57
C PHE A 99 -9.74 6.86 12.97
N LYS A 100 -10.28 8.07 13.08
CA LYS A 100 -10.75 8.66 14.36
C LYS A 100 -9.65 8.70 15.43
N GLY A 101 -8.39 8.82 15.04
CA GLY A 101 -7.25 8.88 15.95
C GLY A 101 -6.90 7.57 16.64
N LYS A 102 -7.41 6.42 16.17
CA LYS A 102 -7.18 5.10 16.80
C LYS A 102 -5.82 4.47 16.50
N TYR A 103 -5.18 4.87 15.41
CA TYR A 103 -3.95 4.28 14.94
C TYR A 103 -2.86 5.33 14.70
N ARG A 104 -1.61 4.95 14.94
CA ARG A 104 -0.45 5.79 14.61
C ARG A 104 -0.10 5.77 13.12
N GLY A 105 -0.55 4.74 12.42
CA GLY A 105 -0.28 4.50 11.01
C GLY A 105 -0.77 3.13 10.59
N GLN A 106 -0.17 2.57 9.58
CA GLN A 106 -0.51 1.25 9.06
C GLN A 106 0.69 0.31 9.07
N LYS A 107 0.44 -0.97 9.31
CA LYS A 107 1.34 -2.07 9.00
C LYS A 107 0.74 -2.86 7.86
N GLN A 108 1.53 -3.10 6.81
CA GLN A 108 1.03 -3.62 5.54
C GLN A 108 1.80 -4.86 5.11
N LEU A 109 1.07 -5.89 4.70
CA LEU A 109 1.60 -6.97 3.87
C LEU A 109 1.28 -6.65 2.42
N TRP A 110 2.29 -6.69 1.57
CA TRP A 110 2.13 -6.40 0.15
C TRP A 110 2.20 -7.68 -0.66
N TYR A 111 1.23 -7.83 -1.56
CA TYR A 111 1.09 -8.97 -2.46
C TYR A 111 1.40 -8.55 -3.88
N ALA A 112 2.35 -9.23 -4.51
CA ALA A 112 2.54 -9.13 -5.95
C ALA A 112 1.55 -10.06 -6.62
N MET A 113 0.79 -9.56 -7.58
CA MET A 113 -0.18 -10.32 -8.33
C MET A 113 0.04 -10.16 -9.83
N ARG A 114 -0.21 -11.23 -10.56
CA ARG A 114 -0.28 -11.21 -12.03
C ARG A 114 -1.72 -10.96 -12.46
N PHE A 115 -1.94 -9.86 -13.19
CA PHE A 115 -3.25 -9.59 -13.80
C PHE A 115 -3.51 -10.59 -14.93
N LYS A 116 -4.64 -11.28 -14.88
CA LYS A 116 -5.07 -12.30 -15.86
C LYS A 116 -6.18 -11.81 -16.76
N GLY A 117 -6.70 -10.62 -16.51
CA GLY A 117 -7.78 -10.01 -17.28
C GLY A 117 -7.30 -9.06 -18.35
N GLU A 118 -8.27 -8.38 -18.95
CA GLU A 118 -8.08 -7.31 -19.92
C GLU A 118 -8.23 -5.96 -19.24
N ASP A 119 -7.61 -4.91 -19.78
CA ASP A 119 -7.73 -3.54 -19.25
C ASP A 119 -9.19 -3.08 -19.17
N SER A 120 -10.05 -3.56 -20.07
CA SER A 120 -11.49 -3.30 -20.06
C SER A 120 -12.25 -3.81 -18.84
N GLU A 121 -11.67 -4.76 -18.09
CA GLU A 121 -12.25 -5.28 -16.84
C GLU A 121 -12.02 -4.33 -15.67
N ILE A 122 -11.08 -3.40 -15.79
CA ILE A 122 -10.76 -2.42 -14.74
C ILE A 122 -11.86 -1.34 -14.75
N ASN A 123 -12.51 -1.19 -13.61
CA ASN A 123 -13.60 -0.23 -13.42
C ASN A 123 -13.44 0.47 -12.07
N LEU A 124 -13.10 1.76 -12.11
CA LEU A 124 -12.94 2.58 -10.91
C LEU A 124 -14.27 3.12 -10.36
N HIS A 125 -15.38 2.99 -11.11
CA HIS A 125 -16.73 3.38 -10.69
C HIS A 125 -17.36 2.29 -9.82
N THR A 126 -16.73 2.03 -8.68
CA THR A 126 -17.18 1.06 -7.68
C THR A 126 -18.16 1.73 -6.71
N GLU A 127 -18.71 0.98 -5.77
CA GLU A 127 -19.68 1.50 -4.79
C GLU A 127 -19.12 2.66 -3.97
N LYS A 128 -17.82 2.58 -3.60
CA LYS A 128 -17.09 3.65 -2.88
C LYS A 128 -15.83 4.01 -3.66
N PRO A 129 -15.92 4.90 -4.67
CA PRO A 129 -14.78 5.20 -5.52
C PRO A 129 -13.61 5.81 -4.72
N GLU A 130 -12.45 5.19 -4.81
CA GLU A 130 -11.19 5.66 -4.21
C GLU A 130 -10.32 6.41 -5.22
N PHE A 131 -10.51 6.15 -6.51
CA PHE A 131 -9.65 6.61 -7.59
C PHE A 131 -10.44 7.28 -8.71
N VAL A 132 -9.79 8.25 -9.39
CA VAL A 132 -10.36 8.96 -10.55
C VAL A 132 -9.77 8.49 -11.88
N GLU A 133 -8.53 8.03 -11.89
CA GLU A 133 -7.79 7.62 -13.08
C GLU A 133 -6.78 6.55 -12.74
N TRP A 134 -6.39 5.71 -13.70
CA TRP A 134 -5.37 4.67 -13.51
C TRP A 134 -4.45 4.56 -14.72
N LYS A 135 -3.27 3.97 -14.49
CA LYS A 135 -2.30 3.68 -15.56
C LYS A 135 -1.35 2.54 -15.15
N TRP A 136 -0.69 1.96 -16.13
CA TRP A 136 0.43 1.04 -15.94
C TRP A 136 1.74 1.82 -15.97
N VAL A 137 2.62 1.59 -14.99
CA VAL A 137 3.91 2.25 -14.89
C VAL A 137 5.01 1.23 -14.60
N LYS A 138 6.26 1.61 -14.87
CA LYS A 138 7.40 0.78 -14.47
C LYS A 138 7.48 0.71 -12.94
N LEU A 139 7.85 -0.47 -12.41
CA LEU A 139 7.93 -0.68 -10.96
C LEU A 139 8.77 0.40 -10.28
N LYS A 140 9.93 0.75 -10.80
CA LYS A 140 10.81 1.78 -10.24
C LYS A 140 10.18 3.17 -10.15
N SER A 141 9.14 3.45 -10.91
CA SER A 141 8.50 4.76 -10.96
C SER A 141 7.52 5.01 -9.80
N ILE A 142 7.08 3.98 -9.09
CA ILE A 142 6.06 4.11 -8.05
C ILE A 142 6.50 4.96 -6.86
N THR A 143 7.80 4.99 -6.57
CA THR A 143 8.36 5.76 -5.44
C THR A 143 8.26 7.27 -5.65
N GLU A 144 8.25 7.73 -6.90
CA GLU A 144 8.13 9.15 -7.25
C GLU A 144 6.66 9.61 -7.34
N LEU A 145 5.73 8.68 -7.44
CA LEU A 145 4.30 8.96 -7.64
C LEU A 145 3.51 9.00 -6.34
N VAL A 146 3.97 8.30 -5.32
CA VAL A 146 3.27 8.16 -4.04
C VAL A 146 3.52 9.36 -3.13
N ILE A 147 2.57 9.60 -2.21
CA ILE A 147 2.72 10.62 -1.17
C ILE A 147 3.99 10.38 -0.33
N PRO A 148 4.77 11.43 0.03
CA PRO A 148 6.10 11.28 0.62
C PRO A 148 6.20 10.38 1.86
N PHE A 149 5.22 10.38 2.76
CA PHE A 149 5.28 9.57 3.98
C PHE A 149 5.13 8.04 3.74
N LYS A 150 4.73 7.62 2.54
CA LYS A 150 4.68 6.22 2.11
C LYS A 150 5.90 5.80 1.28
N LYS A 151 6.78 6.74 0.94
CA LYS A 151 7.89 6.49 0.01
C LYS A 151 8.80 5.34 0.45
N ALA A 152 9.17 5.28 1.73
CA ALA A 152 10.02 4.22 2.26
C ALA A 152 9.40 2.82 2.11
N VAL A 153 8.09 2.70 2.31
CA VAL A 153 7.36 1.44 2.07
C VAL A 153 7.43 1.06 0.59
N TYR A 154 7.21 2.01 -0.31
CA TYR A 154 7.26 1.78 -1.76
C TYR A 154 8.68 1.42 -2.24
N GLU A 155 9.72 1.99 -1.65
CA GLU A 155 11.11 1.60 -1.91
C GLU A 155 11.36 0.13 -1.54
N SER A 156 10.84 -0.33 -0.40
CA SER A 156 10.91 -1.74 0.01
C SER A 156 10.16 -2.66 -0.95
N ILE A 157 9.00 -2.23 -1.45
CA ILE A 157 8.23 -3.00 -2.43
C ILE A 157 9.02 -3.16 -3.73
N VAL A 158 9.62 -2.07 -4.23
CA VAL A 158 10.48 -2.12 -5.43
C VAL A 158 11.62 -3.12 -5.24
N GLU A 159 12.30 -3.06 -4.10
CA GLU A 159 13.41 -3.96 -3.79
C GLU A 159 12.97 -5.43 -3.75
N GLN A 160 11.88 -5.73 -3.03
CA GLN A 160 11.42 -7.11 -2.83
C GLN A 160 10.80 -7.73 -4.08
N PHE A 161 10.18 -6.93 -4.96
CA PHE A 161 9.52 -7.41 -6.17
C PHE A 161 10.31 -7.16 -7.45
N PHE A 162 11.52 -6.65 -7.34
CA PHE A 162 12.39 -6.38 -8.50
C PHE A 162 12.65 -7.63 -9.35
N TRP A 163 12.70 -8.80 -8.74
CA TRP A 163 12.93 -10.07 -9.44
C TRP A 163 11.87 -10.36 -10.52
N ILE A 164 10.64 -9.85 -10.35
CA ILE A 164 9.53 -10.01 -11.31
C ILE A 164 9.86 -9.31 -12.62
N VAL A 165 10.46 -8.12 -12.52
CA VAL A 165 10.83 -7.28 -13.67
C VAL A 165 12.15 -7.76 -14.28
N ASP A 166 13.12 -8.17 -13.46
CA ASP A 166 14.47 -8.59 -13.88
C ASP A 166 14.48 -9.96 -14.56
N SER A 167 13.53 -10.84 -14.22
CA SER A 167 13.45 -12.19 -14.82
C SER A 167 13.26 -12.19 -16.34
N ASP A 168 12.78 -11.08 -16.93
CA ASP A 168 12.59 -10.94 -18.38
C ASP A 168 13.85 -10.48 -19.14
N VAL A 169 14.89 -10.02 -18.43
CA VAL A 169 16.16 -9.58 -19.05
C VAL A 169 17.01 -10.76 -19.53
N ASN A 170 16.74 -11.97 -19.04
CA ASN A 170 17.47 -13.20 -19.32
C ASN A 170 16.75 -14.18 -20.27
N ARG A 171 15.77 -13.72 -21.03
CA ARG A 171 15.08 -14.52 -22.07
C ARG A 171 15.39 -14.03 -23.46
#